data_9511e8e4c976f4297742f7a698469d33
#
_entry.id   9511e8e4c976f4297742f7a698469d33
#
_cell.length_a   1.000
_cell.length_b   1.000
_cell.length_c   1.000
_cell.angle_alpha   90.00
_cell.angle_beta   90.00
_cell.angle_gamma   90.00
#
_symmetry.space_group_name_H-M   'P 1'
#
loop_
_entity.id
_entity.type
_entity.pdbx_description
1 polymer ?
#
loop_
_entity_poly.entity_id
_entity_poly.type
_entity_poly.pdbx_seq_one_letter_code
_entity_poly.pdbx_strand_id
1 'polypeptide(L)'
;MKIGIIAAMPEELTYLVQHLENAQEQVVLGNTYYTGNLASHEVVLVESGIGKVMSAMSVAVLADHFQVDALINTGSAGAVAEGIAVGDVVIADKLAYHDVDVTAFGYAYGQMAQQPLYFESDKTFVAKIQESLSQLDQKWHLGLIATGDSFVAGNDKIEAIKSHFPDVLAVEMEGAAIAQAAHALNLPVLVIRAMSDNANHEASISFDEFIIEAGRRSAQVLLAFLKALD
;
A
#
# COMPACT_ATOMS: atom_id res chain seq x y z
N MET A 1 -5.18 -17.31 10.51
CA MET A 1 -5.02 -16.72 9.16
C MET A 1 -3.56 -16.36 8.99
N LYS A 2 -2.97 -16.68 7.85
CA LYS A 2 -1.59 -16.35 7.49
C LYS A 2 -1.60 -15.14 6.57
N ILE A 3 -0.92 -14.07 6.94
CA ILE A 3 -1.02 -12.77 6.25
C ILE A 3 0.32 -12.44 5.59
N GLY A 4 0.29 -12.16 4.29
CA GLY A 4 1.42 -11.59 3.55
C GLY A 4 1.43 -10.06 3.72
N ILE A 5 2.55 -9.51 4.17
CA ILE A 5 2.72 -8.07 4.36
C ILE A 5 3.85 -7.59 3.45
N ILE A 6 3.54 -6.62 2.60
CA ILE A 6 4.43 -6.09 1.57
C ILE A 6 4.75 -4.63 1.88
N ALA A 7 6.02 -4.31 1.98
CA ALA A 7 6.55 -2.96 1.99
C ALA A 7 7.56 -2.80 0.86
N ALA A 8 7.68 -1.62 0.28
CA ALA A 8 8.55 -1.41 -0.89
C ALA A 8 10.02 -1.20 -0.49
N MET A 9 10.27 -0.68 0.71
CA MET A 9 11.58 -0.20 1.13
C MET A 9 11.93 -0.63 2.57
N PRO A 10 13.22 -0.68 2.93
CA PRO A 10 13.68 -1.05 4.27
C PRO A 10 13.09 -0.17 5.38
N GLU A 11 12.98 1.14 5.13
CA GLU A 11 12.45 2.13 6.08
C GLU A 11 11.00 1.84 6.49
N GLU A 12 10.24 1.24 5.59
CA GLU A 12 8.84 0.87 5.80
C GLU A 12 8.71 -0.49 6.52
N LEU A 13 9.68 -1.40 6.30
CA LEU A 13 9.63 -2.77 6.83
C LEU A 13 10.29 -2.92 8.20
N THR A 14 11.35 -2.16 8.47
CA THR A 14 12.21 -2.33 9.66
C THR A 14 11.41 -2.35 10.95
N TYR A 15 10.43 -1.47 11.11
CA TYR A 15 9.63 -1.42 12.33
C TYR A 15 8.83 -2.71 12.57
N LEU A 16 8.27 -3.31 11.53
CA LEU A 16 7.52 -4.57 11.62
C LEU A 16 8.44 -5.74 11.94
N VAL A 17 9.60 -5.83 11.30
CA VAL A 17 10.60 -6.88 11.56
C VAL A 17 11.08 -6.84 13.02
N GLN A 18 11.27 -5.65 13.61
CA GLN A 18 11.66 -5.50 15.02
C GLN A 18 10.59 -6.00 16.00
N HIS A 19 9.33 -6.07 15.60
CA HIS A 19 8.21 -6.55 16.41
C HIS A 19 7.81 -7.99 16.09
N LEU A 20 8.51 -8.63 15.15
CA LEU A 20 8.20 -9.99 14.71
C LEU A 20 8.66 -11.01 15.77
N GLU A 21 7.73 -11.75 16.32
CA GLU A 21 8.00 -12.85 17.24
C GLU A 21 8.33 -14.13 16.46
N ASN A 22 9.25 -14.94 16.97
CA ASN A 22 9.70 -16.21 16.37
C ASN A 22 10.21 -16.01 14.93
N ALA A 23 10.87 -14.90 14.65
CA ALA A 23 11.33 -14.49 13.34
C ALA A 23 12.28 -15.53 12.71
N GLN A 24 12.02 -15.87 11.45
CA GLN A 24 12.91 -16.66 10.60
C GLN A 24 13.06 -15.95 9.25
N GLU A 25 14.23 -16.07 8.64
CA GLU A 25 14.50 -15.49 7.33
C GLU A 25 14.60 -16.57 6.26
N GLN A 26 14.06 -16.30 5.09
CA GLN A 26 14.21 -17.14 3.91
C GLN A 26 14.38 -16.27 2.67
N VAL A 27 15.38 -16.59 1.85
CA VAL A 27 15.56 -15.91 0.54
C VAL A 27 14.84 -16.71 -0.54
N VAL A 28 13.91 -16.06 -1.24
CA VAL A 28 13.18 -16.64 -2.37
C VAL A 28 13.23 -15.67 -3.54
N LEU A 29 13.68 -16.13 -4.69
CA LEU A 29 13.83 -15.35 -5.93
C LEU A 29 14.59 -14.02 -5.74
N GLY A 30 15.57 -14.01 -4.83
CA GLY A 30 16.44 -12.85 -4.57
C GLY A 30 15.91 -11.87 -3.51
N ASN A 31 14.67 -12.00 -3.05
CA ASN A 31 14.11 -11.20 -1.97
C ASN A 31 14.15 -11.95 -0.63
N THR A 32 14.35 -11.22 0.47
CA THR A 32 14.28 -11.78 1.83
C THR A 32 12.85 -11.72 2.34
N TYR A 33 12.36 -12.87 2.78
CA TYR A 33 11.07 -13.04 3.44
C TYR A 33 11.29 -13.34 4.91
N TYR A 34 10.58 -12.64 5.78
CA TYR A 34 10.61 -12.85 7.23
C TYR A 34 9.31 -13.50 7.67
N THR A 35 9.38 -14.72 8.19
CA THR A 35 8.22 -15.42 8.74
C THR A 35 8.22 -15.35 10.25
N GLY A 36 7.06 -15.27 10.87
CA GLY A 36 6.91 -15.18 12.32
C GLY A 36 5.48 -14.81 12.73
N ASN A 37 5.34 -14.20 13.90
CA ASN A 37 4.06 -13.79 14.42
C ASN A 37 4.04 -12.29 14.72
N LEU A 38 2.95 -11.62 14.33
CA LEU A 38 2.59 -10.27 14.77
C LEU A 38 1.20 -10.32 15.40
N ALA A 39 1.07 -9.85 16.64
CA ALA A 39 -0.11 -10.10 17.46
C ALA A 39 -0.36 -11.62 17.53
N SER A 40 -1.58 -12.11 17.23
CA SER A 40 -1.91 -13.53 17.22
C SER A 40 -1.78 -14.20 15.84
N HIS A 41 -1.36 -13.46 14.82
CA HIS A 41 -1.37 -13.91 13.42
C HIS A 41 0.01 -14.40 12.95
N GLU A 42 0.01 -15.50 12.20
CA GLU A 42 1.16 -15.90 11.40
C GLU A 42 1.31 -14.91 10.24
N VAL A 43 2.51 -14.36 10.07
CA VAL A 43 2.78 -13.38 9.03
C VAL A 43 4.00 -13.74 8.20
N VAL A 44 4.01 -13.27 6.97
CA VAL A 44 5.17 -13.28 6.07
C VAL A 44 5.41 -11.84 5.60
N LEU A 45 6.49 -11.24 6.06
CA LEU A 45 6.89 -9.89 5.67
C LEU A 45 7.86 -9.96 4.49
N VAL A 46 7.76 -9.02 3.55
CA VAL A 46 8.72 -8.90 2.45
C VAL A 46 8.98 -7.45 2.09
N GLU A 47 10.26 -7.14 1.83
CA GLU A 47 10.66 -5.96 1.09
C GLU A 47 10.58 -6.29 -0.40
N SER A 48 9.58 -5.73 -1.09
CA SER A 48 9.37 -6.03 -2.50
C SER A 48 10.37 -5.35 -3.44
N GLY A 49 10.88 -4.19 -3.05
CA GLY A 49 11.43 -3.20 -3.96
C GLY A 49 10.33 -2.31 -4.55
N ILE A 50 10.74 -1.20 -5.15
CA ILE A 50 9.85 -0.14 -5.64
C ILE A 50 9.25 -0.52 -6.99
N GLY A 51 7.98 -0.15 -7.18
CA GLY A 51 7.28 -0.20 -8.45
C GLY A 51 6.42 -1.43 -8.67
N LYS A 52 5.60 -1.35 -9.71
CA LYS A 52 4.51 -2.30 -10.01
C LYS A 52 5.00 -3.73 -10.23
N VAL A 53 6.11 -3.92 -10.95
CA VAL A 53 6.61 -5.26 -11.28
C VAL A 53 7.12 -5.97 -10.03
N MET A 54 7.94 -5.31 -9.22
CA MET A 54 8.56 -5.90 -8.04
C MET A 54 7.51 -6.27 -6.99
N SER A 55 6.53 -5.38 -6.78
CA SER A 55 5.45 -5.62 -5.83
C SER A 55 4.53 -6.78 -6.27
N ALA A 56 4.17 -6.85 -7.57
CA ALA A 56 3.37 -7.95 -8.09
C ALA A 56 4.09 -9.31 -8.03
N MET A 57 5.42 -9.35 -8.27
CA MET A 57 6.23 -10.56 -8.08
C MET A 57 6.19 -11.04 -6.63
N SER A 58 6.26 -10.13 -5.66
CA SER A 58 6.16 -10.48 -4.25
C SER A 58 4.80 -11.08 -3.89
N VAL A 59 3.70 -10.59 -4.48
CA VAL A 59 2.37 -11.20 -4.33
C VAL A 59 2.36 -12.64 -4.80
N ALA A 60 2.93 -12.92 -5.97
CA ALA A 60 2.97 -14.28 -6.52
C ALA A 60 3.74 -15.25 -5.59
N VAL A 61 4.86 -14.82 -5.03
CA VAL A 61 5.65 -15.63 -4.08
C VAL A 61 4.88 -15.84 -2.77
N LEU A 62 4.26 -14.79 -2.23
CA LEU A 62 3.47 -14.90 -1.00
C LEU A 62 2.30 -15.87 -1.17
N ALA A 63 1.62 -15.83 -2.31
CA ALA A 63 0.48 -16.70 -2.61
C ALA A 63 0.91 -18.16 -2.86
N ASP A 64 1.89 -18.37 -3.74
CA ASP A 64 2.26 -19.70 -4.19
C ASP A 64 3.21 -20.43 -3.23
N HIS A 65 4.29 -19.76 -2.81
CA HIS A 65 5.30 -20.39 -1.96
C HIS A 65 4.92 -20.39 -0.48
N PHE A 66 4.40 -19.26 0.02
CA PHE A 66 4.05 -19.12 1.45
C PHE A 66 2.59 -19.45 1.76
N GLN A 67 1.72 -19.55 0.76
CA GLN A 67 0.31 -19.92 0.92
C GLN A 67 -0.44 -19.00 1.88
N VAL A 68 -0.29 -17.68 1.69
CA VAL A 68 -0.96 -16.69 2.53
C VAL A 68 -2.47 -16.63 2.22
N ASP A 69 -3.27 -16.35 3.24
CA ASP A 69 -4.73 -16.23 3.13
C ASP A 69 -5.18 -14.81 2.75
N ALA A 70 -4.33 -13.81 2.98
CA ALA A 70 -4.63 -12.40 2.75
C ALA A 70 -3.34 -11.59 2.54
N LEU A 71 -3.47 -10.40 1.97
CA LEU A 71 -2.38 -9.49 1.69
C LEU A 71 -2.62 -8.12 2.31
N ILE A 72 -1.56 -7.53 2.86
CA ILE A 72 -1.55 -6.14 3.31
C ILE A 72 -0.35 -5.44 2.69
N ASN A 73 -0.57 -4.32 2.05
CA ASN A 73 0.50 -3.42 1.64
C ASN A 73 0.55 -2.23 2.59
N THR A 74 1.73 -1.96 3.12
CA THR A 74 2.00 -0.86 4.05
C THR A 74 3.17 -0.04 3.54
N GLY A 75 3.20 1.25 3.83
CA GLY A 75 4.28 2.12 3.40
C GLY A 75 3.90 3.59 3.37
N SER A 76 4.67 4.36 2.61
CA SER A 76 4.54 5.80 2.41
C SER A 76 3.76 6.15 1.14
N ALA A 77 3.30 7.39 1.04
CA ALA A 77 2.69 7.95 -0.17
C ALA A 77 2.75 9.48 -0.16
N GLY A 78 2.61 10.09 -1.34
CA GLY A 78 2.43 11.53 -1.49
C GLY A 78 0.96 11.92 -1.42
N ALA A 79 0.62 12.90 -0.57
CA ALA A 79 -0.72 13.45 -0.48
C ALA A 79 -1.03 14.36 -1.68
N VAL A 80 -2.18 14.16 -2.31
CA VAL A 80 -2.63 15.02 -3.43
C VAL A 80 -3.95 15.73 -3.18
N ALA A 81 -4.76 15.22 -2.25
CA ALA A 81 -6.02 15.88 -1.87
C ALA A 81 -5.78 17.02 -0.88
N GLU A 82 -6.61 18.06 -0.98
CA GLU A 82 -6.61 19.14 0.00
C GLU A 82 -7.01 18.63 1.39
N GLY A 83 -6.36 19.17 2.43
CA GLY A 83 -6.65 18.84 3.82
C GLY A 83 -5.99 17.56 4.33
N ILE A 84 -5.23 16.86 3.50
CA ILE A 84 -4.34 15.76 3.93
C ILE A 84 -2.94 16.32 4.13
N ALA A 85 -2.34 16.05 5.28
CA ALA A 85 -1.02 16.55 5.65
C ALA A 85 0.01 15.42 5.76
N VAL A 86 1.29 15.77 5.71
CA VAL A 86 2.38 14.84 6.07
C VAL A 86 2.13 14.27 7.45
N GLY A 87 2.24 12.95 7.58
CA GLY A 87 1.94 12.20 8.79
C GLY A 87 0.49 11.73 8.93
N ASP A 88 -0.47 12.22 8.13
CA ASP A 88 -1.81 11.61 8.04
C ASP A 88 -1.70 10.20 7.43
N VAL A 89 -2.69 9.35 7.69
CA VAL A 89 -2.77 8.01 7.11
C VAL A 89 -3.94 7.93 6.13
N VAL A 90 -3.71 7.33 4.99
CA VAL A 90 -4.75 7.02 4.00
C VAL A 90 -4.92 5.51 3.93
N ILE A 91 -6.16 5.05 4.11
CA ILE A 91 -6.59 3.69 3.85
C ILE A 91 -7.24 3.67 2.48
N ALA A 92 -6.80 2.78 1.60
CA ALA A 92 -7.46 2.64 0.32
C ALA A 92 -8.79 1.88 0.47
N ASP A 93 -9.91 2.47 0.05
CA ASP A 93 -11.13 1.71 -0.24
C ASP A 93 -11.04 1.08 -1.64
N LYS A 94 -10.36 1.77 -2.54
CA LYS A 94 -10.12 1.36 -3.93
C LYS A 94 -8.77 1.88 -4.42
N LEU A 95 -8.22 1.21 -5.42
CA LEU A 95 -6.96 1.57 -6.07
C LEU A 95 -7.16 1.63 -7.58
N ALA A 96 -6.40 2.51 -8.26
CA ALA A 96 -6.38 2.64 -9.71
C ALA A 96 -4.96 2.95 -10.19
N TYR A 97 -4.69 2.73 -11.47
CA TYR A 97 -3.46 3.20 -12.10
C TYR A 97 -3.63 4.62 -12.62
N HIS A 98 -2.67 5.50 -12.32
CA HIS A 98 -2.66 6.85 -12.90
C HIS A 98 -1.76 6.97 -14.14
N ASP A 99 -1.11 5.88 -14.54
CA ASP A 99 -0.15 5.84 -15.66
C ASP A 99 -0.50 4.79 -16.73
N VAL A 100 -1.70 4.20 -16.66
CA VAL A 100 -2.19 3.24 -17.67
C VAL A 100 -3.12 3.97 -18.65
N ASP A 101 -2.81 3.88 -19.93
CA ASP A 101 -3.64 4.41 -21.01
C ASP A 101 -3.89 3.37 -22.10
N VAL A 102 -5.10 2.82 -22.12
CA VAL A 102 -5.62 1.89 -23.14
C VAL A 102 -6.90 2.48 -23.77
N THR A 103 -7.06 3.80 -23.70
CA THR A 103 -8.26 4.51 -24.18
C THR A 103 -8.46 4.35 -25.69
N ALA A 104 -7.40 4.12 -26.47
CA ALA A 104 -7.48 3.81 -27.89
C ALA A 104 -8.35 2.56 -28.19
N PHE A 105 -8.58 1.68 -27.21
CA PHE A 105 -9.43 0.49 -27.30
C PHE A 105 -10.76 0.64 -26.57
N GLY A 106 -11.14 1.87 -26.17
CA GLY A 106 -12.41 2.16 -25.52
C GLY A 106 -12.47 1.92 -24.02
N TYR A 107 -11.34 1.66 -23.37
CA TYR A 107 -11.22 1.58 -21.91
C TYR A 107 -11.16 2.98 -21.29
N ALA A 108 -11.51 3.09 -20.02
CA ALA A 108 -11.28 4.32 -19.28
C ALA A 108 -9.75 4.54 -19.03
N TYR A 109 -9.34 5.79 -18.87
CA TYR A 109 -7.97 6.08 -18.46
C TYR A 109 -7.69 5.44 -17.08
N GLY A 110 -6.54 4.82 -16.92
CA GLY A 110 -6.18 4.05 -15.71
C GLY A 110 -6.68 2.60 -15.73
N GLN A 111 -7.56 2.24 -16.65
CA GLN A 111 -8.08 0.87 -16.76
C GLN A 111 -7.17 0.00 -17.64
N MET A 112 -6.63 -1.06 -17.08
CA MET A 112 -5.93 -2.10 -17.84
C MET A 112 -6.95 -2.93 -18.66
N ALA A 113 -6.58 -3.33 -19.88
CA ALA A 113 -7.46 -4.13 -20.74
C ALA A 113 -7.97 -5.40 -20.03
N GLN A 114 -9.28 -5.65 -20.10
CA GLN A 114 -9.97 -6.79 -19.48
C GLN A 114 -9.92 -6.80 -17.94
N GLN A 115 -9.54 -5.69 -17.32
CA GLN A 115 -9.54 -5.55 -15.87
C GLN A 115 -10.56 -4.48 -15.43
N PRO A 116 -11.00 -4.47 -14.17
CA PRO A 116 -11.76 -3.35 -13.64
C PRO A 116 -10.91 -2.07 -13.62
N LEU A 117 -11.57 -0.91 -13.62
CA LEU A 117 -10.89 0.39 -13.43
C LEU A 117 -10.33 0.52 -12.00
N TYR A 118 -11.11 0.07 -11.03
CA TYR A 118 -10.75 0.11 -9.62
C TYR A 118 -10.60 -1.30 -9.06
N PHE A 119 -9.54 -1.52 -8.27
CA PHE A 119 -9.35 -2.69 -7.43
C PHE A 119 -9.78 -2.32 -6.01
N GLU A 120 -10.81 -2.98 -5.47
CA GLU A 120 -11.33 -2.69 -4.14
C GLU A 120 -10.52 -3.41 -3.06
N SER A 121 -10.26 -2.72 -1.94
CA SER A 121 -9.81 -3.36 -0.72
C SER A 121 -10.92 -4.24 -0.12
N ASP A 122 -10.53 -5.25 0.66
CA ASP A 122 -11.49 -6.11 1.35
C ASP A 122 -12.34 -5.31 2.34
N LYS A 123 -13.65 -5.38 2.20
CA LYS A 123 -14.62 -4.56 2.98
C LYS A 123 -14.58 -4.88 4.46
N THR A 124 -14.28 -6.14 4.81
CA THR A 124 -14.15 -6.57 6.21
C THR A 124 -12.90 -5.96 6.82
N PHE A 125 -11.79 -5.97 6.09
CA PHE A 125 -10.54 -5.35 6.53
C PHE A 125 -10.66 -3.84 6.66
N VAL A 126 -11.33 -3.18 5.70
CA VAL A 126 -11.61 -1.74 5.77
C VAL A 126 -12.44 -1.41 7.01
N ALA A 127 -13.50 -2.15 7.30
CA ALA A 127 -14.32 -1.91 8.49
C ALA A 127 -13.51 -2.09 9.80
N LYS A 128 -12.71 -3.15 9.87
CA LYS A 128 -11.88 -3.46 11.05
C LYS A 128 -10.78 -2.43 11.28
N ILE A 129 -10.10 -1.96 10.23
CA ILE A 129 -9.06 -0.93 10.39
C ILE A 129 -9.66 0.42 10.81
N GLN A 130 -10.84 0.78 10.30
CA GLN A 130 -11.54 1.99 10.74
C GLN A 130 -11.90 1.95 12.24
N GLU A 131 -12.35 0.79 12.74
CA GLU A 131 -12.60 0.57 14.16
C GLU A 131 -11.30 0.74 14.98
N SER A 132 -10.18 0.17 14.53
CA SER A 132 -8.88 0.27 15.19
C SER A 132 -8.37 1.71 15.22
N LEU A 133 -8.49 2.43 14.11
CA LEU A 133 -8.04 3.83 13.99
C LEU A 133 -8.84 4.79 14.87
N SER A 134 -10.14 4.48 15.12
CA SER A 134 -10.96 5.30 16.02
C SER A 134 -10.46 5.31 17.47
N GLN A 135 -9.59 4.36 17.83
CA GLN A 135 -8.98 4.23 19.16
C GLN A 135 -7.57 4.83 19.24
N LEU A 136 -7.01 5.25 18.09
CA LEU A 136 -5.69 5.87 18.01
C LEU A 136 -5.81 7.39 17.84
N ASP A 137 -4.89 8.13 18.44
CA ASP A 137 -4.72 9.57 18.16
C ASP A 137 -3.97 9.75 16.83
N GLN A 138 -4.58 9.26 15.74
CA GLN A 138 -4.03 9.29 14.39
C GLN A 138 -5.09 9.83 13.43
N LYS A 139 -4.77 10.93 12.76
CA LYS A 139 -5.63 11.44 11.68
C LYS A 139 -5.54 10.53 10.47
N TRP A 140 -6.69 10.11 9.96
CA TRP A 140 -6.78 9.18 8.85
C TRP A 140 -7.90 9.54 7.87
N HIS A 141 -7.78 9.03 6.66
CA HIS A 141 -8.73 9.23 5.57
C HIS A 141 -8.98 7.89 4.86
N LEU A 142 -10.16 7.73 4.28
CA LEU A 142 -10.54 6.57 3.46
C LEU A 142 -10.86 7.03 2.04
N GLY A 143 -10.26 6.42 1.03
CA GLY A 143 -10.58 6.74 -0.36
C GLY A 143 -9.58 6.20 -1.36
N LEU A 144 -9.59 6.76 -2.57
CA LEU A 144 -8.78 6.33 -3.69
C LEU A 144 -7.30 6.62 -3.47
N ILE A 145 -6.46 5.59 -3.62
CA ILE A 145 -5.01 5.71 -3.82
C ILE A 145 -4.70 5.37 -5.29
N ALA A 146 -3.92 6.23 -5.96
CA ALA A 146 -3.54 6.02 -7.35
C ALA A 146 -2.07 5.64 -7.49
N THR A 147 -1.81 4.59 -8.27
CA THR A 147 -0.50 3.96 -8.44
C THR A 147 0.09 4.24 -9.83
N GLY A 148 1.40 4.45 -9.91
CA GLY A 148 2.14 4.49 -11.17
C GLY A 148 3.64 4.35 -10.96
N ASP A 149 4.37 3.88 -12.00
CA ASP A 149 5.84 3.75 -11.94
C ASP A 149 6.53 5.12 -12.11
N SER A 150 6.11 6.09 -11.29
CA SER A 150 6.72 7.41 -11.26
C SER A 150 6.57 8.07 -9.89
N PHE A 151 7.64 8.66 -9.39
CA PHE A 151 7.57 9.57 -8.26
C PHE A 151 6.87 10.86 -8.69
N VAL A 152 5.71 11.13 -8.12
CA VAL A 152 4.92 12.33 -8.44
C VAL A 152 5.50 13.51 -7.66
N ALA A 153 6.08 14.46 -8.40
CA ALA A 153 6.62 15.69 -7.85
C ALA A 153 6.28 16.85 -8.79
N GLY A 154 5.43 17.74 -8.33
CA GLY A 154 4.98 18.93 -9.07
C GLY A 154 3.50 18.99 -9.36
N ASN A 155 2.98 20.22 -9.29
CA ASN A 155 1.55 20.49 -9.43
C ASN A 155 0.97 20.04 -10.77
N ASP A 156 1.73 20.16 -11.86
CA ASP A 156 1.29 19.75 -13.20
C ASP A 156 0.93 18.27 -13.25
N LYS A 157 1.73 17.41 -12.57
CA LYS A 157 1.46 15.97 -12.49
C LYS A 157 0.24 15.69 -11.61
N ILE A 158 0.10 16.41 -10.49
CA ILE A 158 -1.07 16.30 -9.60
C ILE A 158 -2.36 16.68 -10.37
N GLU A 159 -2.34 17.79 -11.09
CA GLU A 159 -3.49 18.24 -11.90
C GLU A 159 -3.84 17.24 -12.99
N ALA A 160 -2.85 16.68 -13.69
CA ALA A 160 -3.06 15.64 -14.69
C ALA A 160 -3.72 14.40 -14.07
N ILE A 161 -3.27 13.94 -12.92
CA ILE A 161 -3.87 12.79 -12.22
C ILE A 161 -5.29 13.13 -11.77
N LYS A 162 -5.52 14.29 -11.14
CA LYS A 162 -6.85 14.75 -10.70
C LYS A 162 -7.84 14.95 -11.83
N SER A 163 -7.38 15.28 -13.04
CA SER A 163 -8.26 15.40 -14.21
C SER A 163 -8.94 14.08 -14.58
N HIS A 164 -8.31 12.95 -14.28
CA HIS A 164 -8.85 11.61 -14.50
C HIS A 164 -9.45 10.99 -13.22
N PHE A 165 -8.93 11.36 -12.07
CA PHE A 165 -9.31 10.83 -10.74
C PHE A 165 -9.54 11.98 -9.77
N PRO A 166 -10.68 12.71 -9.87
CA PRO A 166 -10.93 13.91 -9.05
C PRO A 166 -11.06 13.61 -7.55
N ASP A 167 -11.34 12.37 -7.18
CA ASP A 167 -11.47 11.89 -5.80
C ASP A 167 -10.20 11.25 -5.22
N VAL A 168 -9.05 11.30 -5.93
CA VAL A 168 -7.79 10.73 -5.49
C VAL A 168 -7.27 11.45 -4.23
N LEU A 169 -6.90 10.67 -3.22
CA LEU A 169 -6.36 11.17 -1.96
C LEU A 169 -4.82 11.19 -1.96
N ALA A 170 -4.21 10.12 -2.44
CA ALA A 170 -2.77 9.92 -2.41
C ALA A 170 -2.25 9.18 -3.63
N VAL A 171 -0.95 9.30 -3.89
CA VAL A 171 -0.24 8.62 -4.97
C VAL A 171 0.96 7.86 -4.44
N GLU A 172 1.23 6.70 -5.02
CA GLU A 172 2.36 5.83 -4.68
C GLU A 172 2.70 4.91 -5.87
N MET A 173 3.52 3.87 -5.69
CA MET A 173 4.10 3.15 -6.81
C MET A 173 3.78 1.63 -6.85
N GLU A 174 3.02 1.07 -5.91
CA GLU A 174 2.82 -0.39 -5.75
C GLU A 174 1.36 -0.84 -5.60
N GLY A 175 0.55 -0.10 -4.87
CA GLY A 175 -0.73 -0.55 -4.32
C GLY A 175 -1.69 -1.14 -5.33
N ALA A 176 -1.90 -0.49 -6.49
CA ALA A 176 -2.80 -1.03 -7.52
C ALA A 176 -2.25 -2.31 -8.17
N ALA A 177 -0.92 -2.46 -8.27
CA ALA A 177 -0.32 -3.68 -8.82
C ALA A 177 -0.47 -4.86 -7.85
N ILE A 178 -0.31 -4.61 -6.56
CA ILE A 178 -0.59 -5.60 -5.51
C ILE A 178 -2.06 -5.97 -5.52
N ALA A 179 -2.96 -4.98 -5.57
CA ALA A 179 -4.41 -5.20 -5.58
C ALA A 179 -4.88 -5.93 -6.85
N GLN A 180 -4.31 -5.63 -8.03
CA GLN A 180 -4.58 -6.36 -9.26
C GLN A 180 -4.14 -7.82 -9.16
N ALA A 181 -2.94 -8.08 -8.65
CA ALA A 181 -2.42 -9.44 -8.46
C ALA A 181 -3.28 -10.21 -7.43
N ALA A 182 -3.66 -9.57 -6.32
CA ALA A 182 -4.56 -10.12 -5.31
C ALA A 182 -5.94 -10.47 -5.92
N HIS A 183 -6.50 -9.56 -6.73
CA HIS A 183 -7.76 -9.78 -7.44
C HIS A 183 -7.68 -11.01 -8.36
N ALA A 184 -6.61 -11.14 -9.13
CA ALA A 184 -6.39 -12.28 -10.02
C ALA A 184 -6.29 -13.62 -9.28
N LEU A 185 -5.79 -13.59 -8.03
CA LEU A 185 -5.62 -14.76 -7.17
C LEU A 185 -6.79 -14.97 -6.18
N ASN A 186 -7.80 -14.10 -6.20
CA ASN A 186 -8.92 -14.08 -5.25
C ASN A 186 -8.47 -13.99 -3.78
N LEU A 187 -7.42 -13.22 -3.50
CA LEU A 187 -6.93 -12.96 -2.15
C LEU A 187 -7.49 -11.63 -1.63
N PRO A 188 -8.00 -11.58 -0.39
CA PRO A 188 -8.32 -10.32 0.28
C PRO A 188 -7.08 -9.42 0.37
N VAL A 189 -7.26 -8.13 0.13
CA VAL A 189 -6.16 -7.15 0.17
C VAL A 189 -6.57 -5.90 0.93
N LEU A 190 -5.63 -5.30 1.66
CA LEU A 190 -5.75 -3.98 2.28
C LEU A 190 -4.49 -3.16 1.97
N VAL A 191 -4.66 -1.89 1.66
CA VAL A 191 -3.54 -0.96 1.45
C VAL A 191 -3.62 0.20 2.44
N ILE A 192 -2.52 0.42 3.16
CA ILE A 192 -2.35 1.42 4.21
C ILE A 192 -1.15 2.28 3.84
N ARG A 193 -1.31 3.60 3.78
CA ARG A 193 -0.22 4.53 3.48
C ARG A 193 -0.17 5.69 4.48
N ALA A 194 1.02 6.01 4.99
CA ALA A 194 1.25 7.24 5.72
C ALA A 194 1.89 8.29 4.80
N MET A 195 1.46 9.53 4.92
CA MET A 195 1.93 10.59 4.03
C MET A 195 3.33 11.02 4.39
N SER A 196 4.28 10.85 3.48
CA SER A 196 5.66 11.31 3.57
C SER A 196 5.86 12.70 2.99
N ASP A 197 5.02 13.08 2.03
CA ASP A 197 5.12 14.33 1.28
C ASP A 197 3.75 14.76 0.71
N ASN A 198 3.70 15.92 0.07
CA ASN A 198 2.51 16.47 -0.56
C ASN A 198 2.54 16.38 -2.09
N ALA A 199 3.37 15.53 -2.67
CA ALA A 199 3.56 15.34 -4.12
C ALA A 199 3.86 16.64 -4.91
N ASN A 200 4.17 17.74 -4.24
CA ASN A 200 4.49 19.05 -4.82
C ASN A 200 5.97 19.14 -5.27
N HIS A 201 6.44 20.33 -5.60
CA HIS A 201 7.84 20.56 -6.03
C HIS A 201 8.89 20.26 -4.95
N GLU A 202 8.51 20.23 -3.68
CA GLU A 202 9.37 19.90 -2.54
C GLU A 202 9.22 18.45 -2.08
N ALA A 203 8.45 17.64 -2.82
CA ALA A 203 8.11 16.27 -2.44
C ALA A 203 9.35 15.40 -2.15
N SER A 204 10.42 15.51 -2.94
CA SER A 204 11.64 14.72 -2.73
C SER A 204 12.35 15.08 -1.41
N ILE A 205 12.37 16.37 -1.04
CA ILE A 205 12.97 16.81 0.21
C ILE A 205 12.14 16.32 1.39
N SER A 206 10.81 16.51 1.32
CA SER A 206 9.90 16.04 2.35
C SER A 206 9.95 14.53 2.50
N PHE A 207 10.03 13.78 1.39
CA PHE A 207 10.17 12.33 1.40
C PHE A 207 11.42 11.89 2.17
N ASP A 208 12.60 12.42 1.83
CA ASP A 208 13.87 12.08 2.51
C ASP A 208 13.83 12.40 4.02
N GLU A 209 13.13 13.45 4.41
CA GLU A 209 13.00 13.84 5.82
C GLU A 209 12.01 12.97 6.61
N PHE A 210 10.91 12.54 5.98
CA PHE A 210 9.78 11.92 6.68
C PHE A 210 9.57 10.44 6.39
N ILE A 211 10.33 9.82 5.49
CA ILE A 211 10.10 8.42 5.09
C ILE A 211 10.16 7.43 6.27
N ILE A 212 11.11 7.60 7.18
CA ILE A 212 11.26 6.73 8.36
C ILE A 212 10.04 6.85 9.28
N GLU A 213 9.57 8.09 9.50
CA GLU A 213 8.41 8.35 10.35
C GLU A 213 7.12 7.87 9.69
N ALA A 214 6.97 8.07 8.37
CA ALA A 214 5.83 7.57 7.61
C ALA A 214 5.77 6.03 7.64
N GLY A 215 6.90 5.36 7.39
CA GLY A 215 7.00 3.91 7.51
C GLY A 215 6.62 3.40 8.90
N ARG A 216 7.12 4.05 9.96
CA ARG A 216 6.77 3.71 11.34
C ARG A 216 5.27 3.90 11.63
N ARG A 217 4.66 4.99 11.18
CA ARG A 217 3.22 5.27 11.37
C ARG A 217 2.34 4.26 10.66
N SER A 218 2.63 3.97 9.39
CA SER A 218 1.91 2.95 8.63
C SER A 218 1.98 1.59 9.32
N ALA A 219 3.18 1.20 9.80
CA ALA A 219 3.39 -0.04 10.54
C ALA A 219 2.64 -0.08 11.89
N GLN A 220 2.57 1.02 12.63
CA GLN A 220 1.81 1.09 13.89
C GLN A 220 0.32 0.92 13.66
N VAL A 221 -0.23 1.53 12.61
CA VAL A 221 -1.63 1.35 12.20
C VAL A 221 -1.89 -0.10 11.81
N LEU A 222 -0.98 -0.71 11.05
CA LEU A 222 -1.06 -2.13 10.71
C LEU A 222 -1.06 -3.02 11.95
N LEU A 223 -0.18 -2.79 12.93
CA LEU A 223 -0.15 -3.58 14.16
C LEU A 223 -1.44 -3.43 14.99
N ALA A 224 -2.03 -2.23 15.03
CA ALA A 224 -3.33 -2.01 15.67
C ALA A 224 -4.45 -2.76 14.94
N PHE A 225 -4.43 -2.75 13.62
CA PHE A 225 -5.37 -3.52 12.80
C PHE A 225 -5.25 -5.03 13.05
N LEU A 226 -4.04 -5.59 13.06
CA LEU A 226 -3.83 -7.01 13.32
C LEU A 226 -4.39 -7.44 14.68
N LYS A 227 -4.26 -6.60 15.72
CA LYS A 227 -4.85 -6.86 17.04
C LYS A 227 -6.38 -6.84 17.06
N ALA A 228 -7.01 -6.16 16.12
CA ALA A 228 -8.47 -6.07 16.00
C ALA A 228 -9.07 -7.12 15.06
N LEU A 229 -8.23 -7.90 14.36
CA LEU A 229 -8.69 -9.01 13.52
C LEU A 229 -9.11 -10.27 14.28
N ASP A 230 -8.77 -10.34 15.57
CA ASP A 230 -9.13 -11.45 16.47
C ASP A 230 -10.63 -11.51 16.81
#